data_318c25636e2e2e4882a4b7404c7415c7
#
_entry.id   318c25636e2e2e4882a4b7404c7415c7
#
_cell.length_a   1.000
_cell.length_b   1.000
_cell.length_c   1.000
_cell.angle_alpha   90.00
_cell.angle_beta   90.00
_cell.angle_gamma   90.00
#
_symmetry.space_group_name_H-M   'P 1'
#
loop_
_entity.id
_entity.type
_entity.pdbx_description
1 polymer ?
#
loop_
_entity_poly.entity_id
_entity_poly.type
_entity_poly.pdbx_seq_one_letter_code
_entity_poly.pdbx_strand_id
1 'polypeptide(L)'
;MKTTEVLSELKRRFPNEPEYHQAVEEVLSTIEDVYNEHPEFDRYNLIERLCIPDRMFSFRVTWVDDKGQVHTNMGYRIQHNNAIGPYKGGIRFHSSVNPSILKFLAFEQTFKNALTTLPMGGGKGGSDFNPKGKSDMEIMRFCQAFVTELWRHIGPDTDVPAGDIGVGGREVSYMYGMYKKLARENTGTFTGKGLEFGGSLIRPEATGYGNVYFLLEMLKTRGIDIKGKVVTVSGSGNVAQYTVQKLISLGAKVVTMSDSDGYIYDPDGIDEKKLAYIFELKNLYRGRIREYAEEYGCKYVEGGRPWGEKCDIAMPSATQNELDGDDEIGRASCRERV
;
A
#
# COMPACT_ATOMS: atom_id res chain seq x y z
N MET A 1 19.09 18.57 -15.77
CA MET A 1 18.09 17.53 -16.11
C MET A 1 16.84 18.18 -16.66
N LYS A 2 16.18 17.54 -17.64
CA LYS A 2 14.81 17.86 -18.02
C LYS A 2 13.98 16.60 -17.90
N THR A 3 12.95 16.63 -17.10
CA THR A 3 12.04 15.50 -16.87
C THR A 3 11.52 14.91 -18.19
N THR A 4 11.17 15.75 -19.15
CA THR A 4 10.67 15.33 -20.46
C THR A 4 11.70 14.51 -21.28
N GLU A 5 12.99 14.82 -21.18
CA GLU A 5 14.06 14.08 -21.87
C GLU A 5 14.26 12.70 -21.22
N VAL A 6 14.27 12.65 -19.89
CA VAL A 6 14.37 11.39 -19.13
C VAL A 6 13.19 10.46 -19.45
N LEU A 7 11.97 10.99 -19.44
CA LEU A 7 10.77 10.25 -19.79
C LEU A 7 10.76 9.73 -21.23
N SER A 8 11.21 10.54 -22.18
CA SER A 8 11.33 10.13 -23.59
C SER A 8 12.26 8.92 -23.73
N GLU A 9 13.39 8.94 -23.05
CA GLU A 9 14.36 7.82 -23.05
C GLU A 9 13.80 6.59 -22.33
N LEU A 10 13.12 6.75 -21.20
CA LEU A 10 12.47 5.63 -20.50
C LEU A 10 11.36 4.99 -21.34
N LYS A 11 10.51 5.79 -21.98
CA LYS A 11 9.46 5.30 -22.90
C LYS A 11 10.05 4.55 -24.08
N ARG A 12 11.19 4.99 -24.61
CA ARG A 12 11.91 4.30 -25.68
C ARG A 12 12.46 2.94 -25.23
N ARG A 13 13.04 2.87 -24.02
CA ARG A 13 13.64 1.63 -23.45
C ARG A 13 12.60 0.64 -22.92
N PHE A 14 11.52 1.13 -22.33
CA PHE A 14 10.50 0.35 -21.64
C PHE A 14 9.09 0.73 -22.10
N PRO A 15 8.72 0.54 -23.36
CA PRO A 15 7.49 1.10 -23.95
C PRO A 15 6.18 0.59 -23.33
N ASN A 16 6.21 -0.55 -22.62
CA ASN A 16 5.04 -1.22 -22.07
C ASN A 16 4.91 -1.03 -20.54
N GLU A 17 5.41 0.08 -20.00
CA GLU A 17 5.40 0.36 -18.55
C GLU A 17 4.70 1.70 -18.22
N PRO A 18 3.42 1.90 -18.60
CA PRO A 18 2.75 3.19 -18.46
C PRO A 18 2.63 3.67 -17.01
N GLU A 19 2.35 2.80 -16.06
CA GLU A 19 2.23 3.15 -14.65
C GLU A 19 3.60 3.60 -14.10
N TYR A 20 4.67 2.98 -14.57
CA TYR A 20 6.02 3.38 -14.18
C TYR A 20 6.40 4.74 -14.76
N HIS A 21 6.03 5.02 -16.01
CA HIS A 21 6.30 6.33 -16.64
C HIS A 21 5.58 7.45 -15.90
N GLN A 22 4.32 7.25 -15.51
CA GLN A 22 3.55 8.21 -14.72
C GLN A 22 4.25 8.53 -13.40
N ALA A 23 4.63 7.52 -12.63
CA ALA A 23 5.29 7.71 -11.33
C ALA A 23 6.64 8.45 -11.47
N VAL A 24 7.42 8.13 -12.50
CA VAL A 24 8.68 8.84 -12.77
C VAL A 24 8.41 10.30 -13.12
N GLU A 25 7.40 10.59 -13.95
CA GLU A 25 7.01 11.97 -14.30
C GLU A 25 6.64 12.78 -13.06
N GLU A 26 5.78 12.23 -12.22
CA GLU A 26 5.31 12.87 -10.99
C GLU A 26 6.48 13.19 -10.04
N VAL A 27 7.37 12.25 -9.79
CA VAL A 27 8.50 12.48 -8.88
C VAL A 27 9.52 13.43 -9.50
N LEU A 28 9.96 13.19 -10.73
CA LEU A 28 11.03 14.00 -11.32
C LEU A 28 10.62 15.45 -11.55
N SER A 29 9.35 15.72 -11.88
CA SER A 29 8.85 17.09 -12.04
C SER A 29 8.91 17.89 -10.75
N THR A 30 8.78 17.23 -9.59
CA THR A 30 8.84 17.90 -8.28
C THR A 30 10.26 18.19 -7.81
N ILE A 31 11.26 17.46 -8.30
CA ILE A 31 12.66 17.62 -7.88
C ILE A 31 13.55 18.30 -8.94
N GLU A 32 13.01 18.60 -10.12
CA GLU A 32 13.78 19.11 -11.28
C GLU A 32 14.54 20.40 -10.94
N ASP A 33 13.88 21.37 -10.31
CA ASP A 33 14.50 22.64 -9.95
C ASP A 33 15.67 22.44 -8.97
N VAL A 34 15.42 21.70 -7.89
CA VAL A 34 16.46 21.40 -6.88
C VAL A 34 17.61 20.59 -7.50
N TYR A 35 17.30 19.63 -8.36
CA TYR A 35 18.34 18.85 -9.05
C TYR A 35 19.23 19.75 -9.91
N ASN A 36 18.64 20.73 -10.60
CA ASN A 36 19.39 21.63 -11.51
C ASN A 36 20.27 22.64 -10.76
N GLU A 37 20.05 22.86 -9.47
CA GLU A 37 20.95 23.62 -8.59
C GLU A 37 22.24 22.85 -8.25
N HIS A 38 22.29 21.53 -8.55
CA HIS A 38 23.36 20.62 -8.22
C HIS A 38 23.97 19.92 -9.46
N PRO A 39 24.73 20.66 -10.29
CA PRO A 39 25.29 20.10 -11.54
C PRO A 39 26.23 18.90 -11.33
N GLU A 40 26.76 18.71 -10.12
CA GLU A 40 27.55 17.53 -9.75
C GLU A 40 26.75 16.23 -9.85
N PHE A 41 25.41 16.25 -9.74
CA PHE A 41 24.57 15.06 -9.84
C PHE A 41 24.60 14.44 -11.24
N ASP A 42 24.71 15.26 -12.29
CA ASP A 42 24.82 14.77 -13.67
C ASP A 42 26.12 13.99 -13.88
N ARG A 43 27.22 14.41 -13.23
CA ARG A 43 28.51 13.72 -13.31
C ARG A 43 28.44 12.26 -12.82
N TYR A 44 27.52 11.98 -11.88
CA TYR A 44 27.32 10.65 -11.31
C TYR A 44 26.16 9.89 -11.96
N ASN A 45 25.57 10.43 -13.02
CA ASN A 45 24.40 9.88 -13.71
C ASN A 45 23.26 9.49 -12.74
N LEU A 46 23.03 10.39 -11.77
CA LEU A 46 22.16 10.09 -10.61
C LEU A 46 20.73 9.76 -11.04
N ILE A 47 20.16 10.52 -11.99
CA ILE A 47 18.77 10.32 -12.43
C ILE A 47 18.57 8.97 -13.11
N GLU A 48 19.45 8.57 -14.02
CA GLU A 48 19.32 7.25 -14.67
C GLU A 48 19.41 6.12 -13.63
N ARG A 49 20.31 6.25 -12.67
CA ARG A 49 20.47 5.28 -11.56
C ARG A 49 19.25 5.25 -10.63
N LEU A 50 18.55 6.36 -10.45
CA LEU A 50 17.31 6.40 -9.69
C LEU A 50 16.11 5.83 -10.47
N CYS A 51 16.12 5.96 -11.81
CA CYS A 51 15.03 5.49 -12.65
C CYS A 51 15.18 4.03 -13.12
N ILE A 52 16.31 3.38 -12.87
CA ILE A 52 16.53 1.99 -13.29
C ILE A 52 16.78 1.13 -12.06
N PRO A 53 15.94 0.10 -11.79
CA PRO A 53 16.15 -0.77 -10.66
C PRO A 53 17.46 -1.56 -10.77
N ASP A 54 18.09 -1.83 -9.63
CA ASP A 54 19.32 -2.63 -9.57
C ASP A 54 19.09 -4.05 -10.10
N ARG A 55 17.93 -4.68 -9.73
CA ARG A 55 17.58 -6.05 -10.14
C ARG A 55 16.08 -6.25 -10.22
N MET A 56 15.68 -7.09 -11.15
CA MET A 56 14.29 -7.56 -11.27
C MET A 56 14.31 -9.09 -11.37
N PHE A 57 13.59 -9.75 -10.48
CA PHE A 57 13.39 -11.20 -10.52
C PHE A 57 11.96 -11.48 -10.98
N SER A 58 11.82 -12.40 -11.93
CA SER A 58 10.55 -12.92 -12.40
C SER A 58 10.61 -14.44 -12.35
N PHE A 59 9.62 -15.07 -11.73
CA PHE A 59 9.59 -16.51 -11.53
C PHE A 59 8.19 -17.07 -11.58
N ARG A 60 8.08 -18.34 -11.93
CA ARG A 60 6.82 -19.08 -11.92
C ARG A 60 6.55 -19.60 -10.50
N VAL A 61 5.33 -19.41 -10.03
CA VAL A 61 4.82 -19.97 -8.78
C VAL A 61 3.79 -21.04 -9.09
N THR A 62 4.08 -22.29 -8.80
CA THR A 62 3.17 -23.43 -8.98
C THR A 62 2.63 -23.89 -7.64
N TRP A 63 1.31 -23.99 -7.52
CA TRP A 63 0.64 -24.36 -6.27
C TRP A 63 -0.60 -25.22 -6.53
N VAL A 64 -1.15 -25.86 -5.50
CA VAL A 64 -2.28 -26.78 -5.58
C VAL A 64 -3.45 -26.26 -4.76
N ASP A 65 -4.65 -26.22 -5.32
CA ASP A 65 -5.87 -25.82 -4.62
C ASP A 65 -6.42 -26.94 -3.71
N ASP A 66 -7.53 -26.66 -3.03
CA ASP A 66 -8.17 -27.63 -2.11
C ASP A 66 -8.83 -28.80 -2.86
N LYS A 67 -9.02 -28.70 -4.17
CA LYS A 67 -9.54 -29.76 -5.04
C LYS A 67 -8.44 -30.63 -5.64
N GLY A 68 -7.17 -30.34 -5.35
CA GLY A 68 -6.02 -31.04 -5.91
C GLY A 68 -5.63 -30.57 -7.33
N GLN A 69 -6.20 -29.46 -7.81
CA GLN A 69 -5.86 -28.90 -9.10
C GLN A 69 -4.59 -28.03 -9.02
N VAL A 70 -3.72 -28.20 -10.00
CA VAL A 70 -2.46 -27.42 -10.09
C VAL A 70 -2.71 -26.09 -10.80
N HIS A 71 -2.24 -25.02 -10.18
CA HIS A 71 -2.31 -23.66 -10.71
C HIS A 71 -0.92 -23.05 -10.88
N THR A 72 -0.84 -22.07 -11.76
CA THR A 72 0.41 -21.33 -12.05
C THR A 72 0.15 -19.84 -12.03
N ASN A 73 0.98 -19.11 -11.29
CA ASN A 73 1.00 -17.66 -11.25
C ASN A 73 2.42 -17.14 -11.52
N MET A 74 2.53 -15.86 -11.85
CA MET A 74 3.83 -15.18 -11.94
C MET A 74 4.16 -14.50 -10.63
N GLY A 75 5.37 -14.69 -10.16
CA GLY A 75 5.94 -14.00 -9.01
C GLY A 75 7.04 -13.03 -9.44
N TYR A 76 7.18 -11.93 -8.71
CA TYR A 76 8.15 -10.88 -9.00
C TYR A 76 8.77 -10.32 -7.72
N ARG A 77 10.03 -9.90 -7.80
CA ARG A 77 10.68 -9.02 -6.83
C ARG A 77 11.55 -8.00 -7.55
N ILE A 78 11.31 -6.72 -7.26
CA ILE A 78 12.08 -5.59 -7.75
C ILE A 78 12.95 -5.10 -6.61
N GLN A 79 14.25 -5.22 -6.74
CA GLN A 79 15.26 -4.61 -5.89
C GLN A 79 15.67 -3.30 -6.57
N HIS A 80 15.04 -2.20 -6.11
CA HIS A 80 15.12 -0.95 -6.87
C HIS A 80 16.42 -0.20 -6.58
N ASN A 81 16.68 0.11 -5.32
CA ASN A 81 17.85 0.88 -4.92
C ASN A 81 18.26 0.56 -3.49
N ASN A 82 19.54 0.30 -3.24
CA ASN A 82 20.09 0.00 -1.93
C ASN A 82 21.20 0.98 -1.49
N ALA A 83 21.26 2.17 -2.08
CA ALA A 83 22.34 3.13 -1.80
C ALA A 83 22.43 3.54 -0.34
N ILE A 84 21.31 3.57 0.40
CA ILE A 84 21.25 3.98 1.80
C ILE A 84 20.94 2.83 2.77
N GLY A 85 20.75 1.61 2.29
CA GLY A 85 20.48 0.44 3.12
C GLY A 85 19.82 -0.71 2.36
N PRO A 86 19.51 -1.84 3.01
CA PRO A 86 18.89 -2.99 2.39
C PRO A 86 17.61 -2.63 1.64
N TYR A 87 17.33 -3.33 0.53
CA TYR A 87 16.05 -3.16 -0.15
C TYR A 87 14.90 -3.42 0.81
N LYS A 88 13.89 -2.56 0.81
CA LYS A 88 12.76 -2.66 1.73
C LYS A 88 11.46 -2.30 1.02
N GLY A 89 10.46 -3.17 1.13
CA GLY A 89 9.13 -2.89 0.60
C GLY A 89 8.23 -4.12 0.56
N GLY A 90 6.92 -3.89 0.38
CA GLY A 90 5.87 -4.88 0.47
C GLY A 90 5.86 -5.92 -0.65
N ILE A 91 5.08 -6.98 -0.42
CA ILE A 91 4.66 -7.96 -1.41
C ILE A 91 3.15 -7.78 -1.61
N ARG A 92 2.71 -7.65 -2.87
CA ARG A 92 1.31 -7.49 -3.26
C ARG A 92 0.78 -8.75 -3.92
N PHE A 93 -0.37 -9.26 -3.45
CA PHE A 93 -1.11 -10.33 -4.13
C PHE A 93 -2.42 -9.77 -4.68
N HIS A 94 -2.45 -9.55 -5.98
CA HIS A 94 -3.62 -9.03 -6.68
C HIS A 94 -3.55 -9.36 -8.17
N SER A 95 -4.69 -9.65 -8.79
CA SER A 95 -4.77 -10.04 -10.21
C SER A 95 -4.21 -9.00 -11.20
N SER A 96 -4.13 -7.72 -10.79
CA SER A 96 -3.55 -6.66 -11.63
C SER A 96 -2.02 -6.59 -11.58
N VAL A 97 -1.36 -7.35 -10.72
CA VAL A 97 0.10 -7.27 -10.56
C VAL A 97 0.81 -7.63 -11.86
N ASN A 98 1.65 -6.72 -12.30
CA ASN A 98 2.53 -6.86 -13.45
C ASN A 98 3.88 -6.17 -13.18
N PRO A 99 4.89 -6.34 -14.03
CA PRO A 99 6.21 -5.71 -13.85
C PRO A 99 6.18 -4.18 -13.78
N SER A 100 5.35 -3.51 -14.58
CA SER A 100 5.23 -2.05 -14.59
C SER A 100 4.73 -1.52 -13.25
N ILE A 101 3.64 -2.12 -12.71
CA ILE A 101 3.08 -1.78 -11.41
C ILE A 101 4.11 -1.99 -10.28
N LEU A 102 4.81 -3.10 -10.27
CA LEU A 102 5.80 -3.37 -9.22
C LEU A 102 7.03 -2.47 -9.34
N LYS A 103 7.40 -2.09 -10.56
CA LYS A 103 8.52 -1.18 -10.80
C LYS A 103 8.20 0.24 -10.29
N PHE A 104 7.00 0.77 -10.60
CA PHE A 104 6.62 2.07 -10.06
C PHE A 104 6.53 2.06 -8.52
N LEU A 105 5.92 1.02 -7.95
CA LEU A 105 5.81 0.90 -6.49
C LEU A 105 7.20 0.77 -5.81
N ALA A 106 8.17 0.12 -6.46
CA ALA A 106 9.53 0.03 -5.94
C ALA A 106 10.30 1.35 -6.04
N PHE A 107 10.06 2.11 -7.11
CA PHE A 107 10.58 3.46 -7.32
C PHE A 107 10.06 4.41 -6.23
N GLU A 108 8.76 4.51 -6.05
CA GLU A 108 8.14 5.33 -5.00
C GLU A 108 8.59 4.90 -3.60
N GLN A 109 8.73 3.58 -3.37
CA GLN A 109 9.20 3.05 -2.10
C GLN A 109 10.61 3.51 -1.76
N THR A 110 11.48 3.72 -2.75
CA THR A 110 12.84 4.25 -2.56
C THR A 110 12.78 5.66 -1.95
N PHE A 111 11.98 6.55 -2.50
CA PHE A 111 11.81 7.92 -1.98
C PHE A 111 11.09 7.91 -0.63
N LYS A 112 10.01 7.14 -0.50
CA LYS A 112 9.29 6.98 0.76
C LYS A 112 10.22 6.57 1.91
N ASN A 113 11.08 5.58 1.68
CA ASN A 113 12.02 5.11 2.69
C ASN A 113 13.10 6.17 3.00
N ALA A 114 13.63 6.84 1.97
CA ALA A 114 14.61 7.92 2.15
C ALA A 114 14.07 9.06 3.03
N LEU A 115 12.80 9.44 2.87
CA LEU A 115 12.15 10.49 3.66
C LEU A 115 11.99 10.11 5.15
N THR A 116 12.12 8.84 5.52
CA THR A 116 12.12 8.44 6.94
C THR A 116 13.43 8.73 7.65
N THR A 117 14.49 9.08 6.94
CA THR A 117 15.88 9.23 7.42
C THR A 117 16.53 7.95 7.94
N LEU A 118 15.82 6.81 7.86
CA LEU A 118 16.36 5.51 8.26
C LEU A 118 17.16 4.85 7.12
N PRO A 119 18.15 4.01 7.43
CA PRO A 119 19.00 3.36 6.43
C PRO A 119 18.27 2.20 5.74
N MET A 120 17.31 2.52 4.90
CA MET A 120 16.50 1.57 4.13
C MET A 120 16.45 1.96 2.67
N GLY A 121 16.79 1.04 1.79
CA GLY A 121 16.60 1.16 0.35
C GLY A 121 15.15 0.92 -0.08
N GLY A 122 14.91 0.81 -1.38
CA GLY A 122 13.59 0.57 -1.97
C GLY A 122 13.50 -0.77 -2.69
N GLY A 123 12.39 -1.46 -2.47
CA GLY A 123 12.06 -2.70 -3.18
C GLY A 123 10.56 -2.98 -3.15
N LYS A 124 10.10 -3.82 -4.07
CA LYS A 124 8.69 -4.25 -4.14
C LYS A 124 8.61 -5.65 -4.75
N GLY A 125 7.65 -6.42 -4.26
CA GLY A 125 7.36 -7.73 -4.84
C GLY A 125 5.88 -7.96 -5.01
N GLY A 126 5.52 -9.07 -5.64
CA GLY A 126 4.12 -9.43 -5.78
C GLY A 126 3.89 -10.59 -6.74
N SER A 127 2.62 -10.91 -6.88
CA SER A 127 2.12 -11.91 -7.79
C SER A 127 0.72 -11.53 -8.29
N ASP A 128 0.38 -11.97 -9.49
CA ASP A 128 -0.97 -11.93 -10.05
C ASP A 128 -1.96 -12.89 -9.35
N PHE A 129 -1.52 -13.58 -8.32
CA PHE A 129 -2.37 -14.38 -7.45
C PHE A 129 -3.42 -13.52 -6.73
N ASN A 130 -4.67 -13.93 -6.80
CA ASN A 130 -5.77 -13.27 -6.08
C ASN A 130 -6.16 -14.08 -4.85
N PRO A 131 -5.91 -13.59 -3.61
CA PRO A 131 -6.25 -14.32 -2.39
C PRO A 131 -7.74 -14.28 -2.05
N LYS A 132 -8.56 -13.44 -2.72
CA LYS A 132 -9.99 -13.34 -2.47
C LYS A 132 -10.69 -14.68 -2.77
N GLY A 133 -11.49 -15.17 -1.81
CA GLY A 133 -12.24 -16.41 -1.95
C GLY A 133 -11.40 -17.69 -1.85
N LYS A 134 -10.11 -17.58 -1.51
CA LYS A 134 -9.22 -18.72 -1.25
C LYS A 134 -9.25 -19.13 0.22
N SER A 135 -9.13 -20.43 0.48
CA SER A 135 -8.98 -20.95 1.84
C SER A 135 -7.64 -20.56 2.45
N ASP A 136 -7.53 -20.63 3.78
CA ASP A 136 -6.26 -20.41 4.48
C ASP A 136 -5.18 -21.40 4.04
N MET A 137 -5.57 -22.64 3.73
CA MET A 137 -4.66 -23.68 3.27
C MET A 137 -4.16 -23.42 1.84
N GLU A 138 -5.02 -22.92 0.96
CA GLU A 138 -4.62 -22.50 -0.39
C GLU A 138 -3.64 -21.34 -0.33
N ILE A 139 -3.94 -20.31 0.48
CA ILE A 139 -3.07 -19.14 0.67
C ILE A 139 -1.73 -19.55 1.28
N MET A 140 -1.73 -20.45 2.28
CA MET A 140 -0.49 -20.96 2.87
C MET A 140 0.37 -21.69 1.83
N ARG A 141 -0.21 -22.59 1.04
CA ARG A 141 0.51 -23.30 -0.03
C ARG A 141 1.09 -22.35 -1.06
N PHE A 142 0.30 -21.33 -1.45
CA PHE A 142 0.79 -20.29 -2.37
C PHE A 142 1.97 -19.50 -1.77
N CYS A 143 1.85 -19.01 -0.54
CA CYS A 143 2.92 -18.30 0.16
C CYS A 143 4.20 -19.12 0.27
N GLN A 144 4.08 -20.41 0.58
CA GLN A 144 5.22 -21.34 0.64
C GLN A 144 5.88 -21.51 -0.73
N ALA A 145 5.09 -21.73 -1.79
CA ALA A 145 5.59 -21.85 -3.16
C ALA A 145 6.29 -20.56 -3.62
N PHE A 146 5.69 -19.39 -3.34
CA PHE A 146 6.26 -18.09 -3.67
C PHE A 146 7.63 -17.87 -3.00
N VAL A 147 7.76 -18.17 -1.71
CA VAL A 147 9.03 -18.01 -0.98
C VAL A 147 10.07 -19.04 -1.40
N THR A 148 9.67 -20.23 -1.84
CA THR A 148 10.60 -21.24 -2.36
C THR A 148 11.43 -20.71 -3.54
N GLU A 149 10.84 -19.85 -4.36
CA GLU A 149 11.56 -19.19 -5.45
C GLU A 149 12.35 -17.94 -4.98
N LEU A 150 11.81 -17.22 -3.98
CA LEU A 150 12.33 -15.91 -3.57
C LEU A 150 13.45 -15.97 -2.51
N TRP A 151 13.50 -16.98 -1.66
CA TRP A 151 14.29 -16.98 -0.41
C TRP A 151 15.78 -16.67 -0.58
N ARG A 152 16.39 -17.05 -1.70
CA ARG A 152 17.81 -16.78 -1.96
C ARG A 152 18.14 -15.32 -2.25
N HIS A 153 17.13 -14.51 -2.53
CA HIS A 153 17.26 -13.11 -2.93
C HIS A 153 16.90 -12.13 -1.82
N ILE A 154 16.43 -12.63 -0.67
CA ILE A 154 16.01 -11.83 0.48
C ILE A 154 16.81 -12.19 1.72
N GLY A 155 16.83 -11.29 2.69
CA GLY A 155 17.56 -11.48 3.94
C GLY A 155 17.57 -10.20 4.77
N PRO A 156 17.96 -10.27 6.05
CA PRO A 156 17.87 -9.14 6.97
C PRO A 156 18.73 -7.94 6.55
N ASP A 157 19.86 -8.20 5.90
CA ASP A 157 20.82 -7.18 5.47
C ASP A 157 20.87 -6.99 3.95
N THR A 158 19.99 -7.70 3.21
CA THR A 158 19.96 -7.63 1.74
C THR A 158 18.66 -7.04 1.24
N ASP A 159 17.53 -7.67 1.58
CA ASP A 159 16.20 -7.30 1.11
C ASP A 159 15.15 -7.79 2.10
N VAL A 160 14.41 -6.87 2.69
CA VAL A 160 13.43 -7.13 3.75
C VAL A 160 12.01 -6.88 3.24
N PRO A 161 11.28 -7.93 2.84
CA PRO A 161 9.89 -7.81 2.43
C PRO A 161 8.94 -7.44 3.58
N ALA A 162 7.73 -7.00 3.21
CA ALA A 162 6.63 -6.68 4.12
C ALA A 162 5.28 -7.01 3.49
N GLY A 163 4.18 -6.71 4.19
CA GLY A 163 2.84 -6.76 3.62
C GLY A 163 2.52 -5.59 2.70
N ASP A 164 1.52 -5.79 1.84
CA ASP A 164 0.88 -4.82 0.95
C ASP A 164 -0.54 -5.31 0.61
N ILE A 165 -1.20 -4.79 -0.43
CA ILE A 165 -2.53 -5.26 -0.86
C ILE A 165 -2.54 -6.80 -1.02
N GLY A 166 -3.52 -7.45 -0.39
CA GLY A 166 -3.67 -8.89 -0.40
C GLY A 166 -2.66 -9.68 0.44
N VAL A 167 -1.79 -8.99 1.19
CA VAL A 167 -0.77 -9.60 2.05
C VAL A 167 -0.78 -8.92 3.41
N GLY A 168 -1.44 -9.53 4.36
CA GLY A 168 -1.49 -9.11 5.75
C GLY A 168 -0.53 -9.92 6.64
N GLY A 169 -0.72 -9.82 7.96
CA GLY A 169 0.10 -10.53 8.95
C GLY A 169 0.09 -12.06 8.79
N ARG A 170 -1.05 -12.63 8.36
CA ARG A 170 -1.20 -14.06 8.06
C ARG A 170 -0.27 -14.49 6.91
N GLU A 171 -0.35 -13.83 5.77
CA GLU A 171 0.46 -14.14 4.59
C GLU A 171 1.94 -13.93 4.87
N VAL A 172 2.28 -12.83 5.55
CA VAL A 172 3.66 -12.55 5.98
C VAL A 172 4.17 -13.66 6.91
N SER A 173 3.34 -14.14 7.84
CA SER A 173 3.73 -15.22 8.76
C SER A 173 3.93 -16.56 8.03
N TYR A 174 3.08 -16.89 7.05
CA TYR A 174 3.27 -18.07 6.20
C TYR A 174 4.57 -17.98 5.38
N MET A 175 4.85 -16.82 4.80
CA MET A 175 6.09 -16.61 4.04
C MET A 175 7.32 -16.67 4.94
N TYR A 176 7.27 -16.05 6.11
CA TYR A 176 8.38 -16.07 7.05
C TYR A 176 8.66 -17.47 7.58
N GLY A 177 7.62 -18.25 7.90
CA GLY A 177 7.77 -19.64 8.32
C GLY A 177 8.48 -20.51 7.28
N MET A 178 8.18 -20.31 5.99
CA MET A 178 8.87 -21.00 4.90
C MET A 178 10.30 -20.51 4.71
N TYR A 179 10.53 -19.19 4.75
CA TYR A 179 11.88 -18.61 4.69
C TYR A 179 12.78 -19.19 5.78
N LYS A 180 12.33 -19.13 7.02
CA LYS A 180 13.05 -19.66 8.20
C LYS A 180 13.44 -21.14 8.04
N LYS A 181 12.55 -21.95 7.44
CA LYS A 181 12.79 -23.36 7.16
C LYS A 181 13.87 -23.55 6.09
N LEU A 182 13.85 -22.76 5.01
CA LEU A 182 14.79 -22.87 3.89
C LEU A 182 16.16 -22.29 4.22
N ALA A 183 16.19 -21.08 4.79
CA ALA A 183 17.42 -20.37 5.15
C ALA A 183 18.07 -20.93 6.43
N ARG A 184 17.31 -21.65 7.28
CA ARG A 184 17.72 -22.12 8.62
C ARG A 184 18.15 -20.98 9.55
N GLU A 185 17.46 -19.82 9.43
CA GLU A 185 17.77 -18.60 10.16
C GLU A 185 16.54 -18.08 10.88
N ASN A 186 16.75 -17.44 12.03
CA ASN A 186 15.75 -16.75 12.84
C ASN A 186 16.07 -15.24 12.84
N THR A 187 15.95 -14.59 11.69
CA THR A 187 16.42 -13.22 11.47
C THR A 187 15.27 -12.25 11.28
N GLY A 188 15.62 -10.96 11.17
CA GLY A 188 14.67 -9.86 10.89
C GLY A 188 14.11 -9.80 9.47
N THR A 189 14.32 -10.83 8.66
CA THR A 189 13.71 -10.93 7.32
C THR A 189 12.19 -10.94 7.44
N PHE A 190 11.49 -10.14 6.67
CA PHE A 190 10.08 -9.80 6.76
C PHE A 190 9.71 -8.91 7.96
N THR A 191 9.02 -7.82 7.69
CA THR A 191 8.29 -7.02 8.68
C THR A 191 6.79 -7.21 8.53
N GLY A 192 6.04 -7.03 9.62
CA GLY A 192 4.59 -7.25 9.66
C GLY A 192 4.18 -8.68 9.98
N LYS A 193 5.10 -9.53 10.41
CA LYS A 193 4.82 -10.86 10.95
C LYS A 193 4.20 -10.79 12.34
N GLY A 194 3.52 -11.86 12.78
CA GLY A 194 2.93 -11.96 14.10
C GLY A 194 3.95 -11.81 15.22
N LEU A 195 3.49 -11.45 16.42
CA LEU A 195 4.34 -11.27 17.60
C LEU A 195 5.09 -12.53 17.98
N GLU A 196 4.48 -13.69 17.80
CA GLU A 196 5.05 -15.04 18.03
C GLU A 196 6.25 -15.35 17.13
N PHE A 197 6.40 -14.61 16.02
CA PHE A 197 7.54 -14.70 15.09
C PHE A 197 8.54 -13.53 15.25
N GLY A 198 8.47 -12.79 16.36
CA GLY A 198 9.32 -11.62 16.60
C GLY A 198 8.84 -10.36 15.86
N GLY A 199 7.54 -10.25 15.58
CA GLY A 199 6.92 -9.03 15.08
C GLY A 199 6.90 -7.90 16.10
N SER A 200 6.67 -6.67 15.63
CA SER A 200 6.63 -5.47 16.48
C SER A 200 5.21 -5.14 16.94
N LEU A 201 5.09 -4.64 18.18
CA LEU A 201 3.86 -4.01 18.67
C LEU A 201 3.57 -2.71 17.90
N ILE A 202 2.30 -2.29 17.90
CA ILE A 202 1.80 -1.03 17.27
C ILE A 202 2.06 -0.96 15.75
N ARG A 203 2.51 -2.05 15.13
CA ARG A 203 2.74 -2.08 13.68
C ARG A 203 1.44 -2.09 12.86
N PRO A 204 0.36 -2.79 13.27
CA PRO A 204 -0.93 -2.71 12.58
C PRO A 204 -1.47 -1.29 12.50
N GLU A 205 -1.36 -0.51 13.55
CA GLU A 205 -1.86 0.86 13.67
C GLU A 205 -1.02 1.88 12.90
N ALA A 206 0.26 1.60 12.71
CA ALA A 206 1.27 2.61 12.32
C ALA A 206 0.92 3.39 11.06
N THR A 207 0.42 2.74 10.01
CA THR A 207 0.11 3.42 8.75
C THR A 207 -1.11 4.32 8.87
N GLY A 208 -2.21 3.82 9.45
CA GLY A 208 -3.41 4.61 9.67
C GLY A 208 -3.18 5.77 10.62
N TYR A 209 -2.48 5.55 11.72
CA TYR A 209 -2.13 6.61 12.66
C TYR A 209 -1.19 7.65 12.04
N GLY A 210 -0.19 7.22 11.28
CA GLY A 210 0.72 8.11 10.57
C GLY A 210 0.01 9.01 9.58
N ASN A 211 -0.98 8.48 8.86
CA ASN A 211 -1.85 9.25 7.97
C ASN A 211 -2.57 10.39 8.72
N VAL A 212 -3.13 10.09 9.89
CA VAL A 212 -3.81 11.10 10.73
C VAL A 212 -2.82 12.09 11.35
N TYR A 213 -1.64 11.65 11.79
CA TYR A 213 -0.62 12.57 12.30
C TYR A 213 -0.16 13.56 11.22
N PHE A 214 0.02 13.10 9.99
CA PHE A 214 0.33 13.98 8.87
C PHE A 214 -0.80 15.00 8.62
N LEU A 215 -2.07 14.55 8.64
CA LEU A 215 -3.22 15.43 8.57
C LEU A 215 -3.20 16.50 9.66
N LEU A 216 -2.90 16.13 10.92
CA LEU A 216 -2.84 17.11 12.02
C LEU A 216 -1.79 18.22 11.76
N GLU A 217 -0.62 17.87 11.23
CA GLU A 217 0.38 18.86 10.87
C GLU A 217 -0.10 19.76 9.70
N MET A 218 -0.80 19.21 8.71
CA MET A 218 -1.42 19.99 7.65
C MET A 218 -2.48 20.98 8.20
N LEU A 219 -3.37 20.52 9.07
CA LEU A 219 -4.41 21.35 9.69
C LEU A 219 -3.81 22.46 10.55
N LYS A 220 -2.74 22.16 11.28
CA LYS A 220 -2.00 23.11 12.12
C LYS A 220 -1.45 24.29 11.30
N THR A 221 -0.98 24.07 10.08
CA THR A 221 -0.51 25.16 9.20
C THR A 221 -1.60 26.16 8.86
N ARG A 222 -2.87 25.76 8.98
CA ARG A 222 -4.06 26.58 8.71
C ARG A 222 -4.82 27.02 9.97
N GLY A 223 -4.36 26.63 11.16
CA GLY A 223 -5.04 26.91 12.42
C GLY A 223 -6.39 26.20 12.58
N ILE A 224 -6.57 25.05 11.91
CA ILE A 224 -7.82 24.27 11.92
C ILE A 224 -7.73 23.17 12.99
N ASP A 225 -8.77 23.05 13.82
CA ASP A 225 -8.92 21.94 14.77
C ASP A 225 -9.69 20.80 14.11
N ILE A 226 -9.23 19.57 14.30
CA ILE A 226 -9.85 18.35 13.80
C ILE A 226 -11.14 17.97 14.54
N LYS A 227 -11.29 18.44 15.80
CA LYS A 227 -12.43 18.11 16.64
C LYS A 227 -13.75 18.58 16.01
N GLY A 228 -14.71 17.66 15.90
CA GLY A 228 -16.01 17.92 15.31
C GLY A 228 -16.03 17.98 13.78
N LYS A 229 -14.90 17.84 13.10
CA LYS A 229 -14.83 17.79 11.63
C LYS A 229 -15.46 16.51 11.09
N VAL A 230 -16.21 16.64 10.01
CA VAL A 230 -16.80 15.52 9.27
C VAL A 230 -15.76 14.98 8.28
N VAL A 231 -15.47 13.69 8.37
CA VAL A 231 -14.42 13.05 7.59
C VAL A 231 -14.98 11.91 6.74
N THR A 232 -14.64 11.92 5.45
CA THR A 232 -14.83 10.76 4.56
C THR A 232 -13.54 9.96 4.48
N VAL A 233 -13.65 8.63 4.63
CA VAL A 233 -12.53 7.68 4.55
C VAL A 233 -12.86 6.65 3.49
N SER A 234 -11.93 6.34 2.60
CA SER A 234 -12.03 5.20 1.69
C SER A 234 -11.36 3.96 2.26
N GLY A 235 -11.74 2.81 1.72
CA GLY A 235 -11.24 1.52 2.20
C GLY A 235 -11.93 1.01 3.47
N SER A 236 -11.66 -0.23 3.80
CA SER A 236 -12.06 -0.92 5.05
C SER A 236 -11.00 -1.92 5.49
N GLY A 237 -9.82 -1.85 4.90
CA GLY A 237 -8.65 -2.64 5.28
C GLY A 237 -7.89 -2.03 6.46
N ASN A 238 -6.68 -2.53 6.71
CA ASN A 238 -5.84 -2.12 7.84
C ASN A 238 -5.67 -0.60 7.95
N VAL A 239 -5.25 0.06 6.87
CA VAL A 239 -5.01 1.52 6.88
C VAL A 239 -6.28 2.28 7.24
N ALA A 240 -7.40 1.99 6.58
CA ALA A 240 -8.67 2.66 6.82
C ALA A 240 -9.18 2.45 8.25
N GLN A 241 -9.14 1.22 8.76
CA GLN A 241 -9.59 0.88 10.12
C GLN A 241 -8.85 1.72 11.17
N TYR A 242 -7.53 1.77 11.10
CA TYR A 242 -6.73 2.52 12.07
C TYR A 242 -6.74 4.04 11.82
N THR A 243 -6.93 4.49 10.58
CA THR A 243 -7.24 5.91 10.29
C THR A 243 -8.53 6.32 11.00
N VAL A 244 -9.62 5.54 10.84
CA VAL A 244 -10.91 5.81 11.51
C VAL A 244 -10.76 5.78 13.02
N GLN A 245 -10.07 4.78 13.58
CA GLN A 245 -9.84 4.68 15.02
C GLN A 245 -9.15 5.94 15.57
N LYS A 246 -8.10 6.40 14.89
CA LYS A 246 -7.36 7.59 15.33
C LYS A 246 -8.19 8.86 15.21
N LEU A 247 -8.95 9.02 14.10
CA LEU A 247 -9.84 10.16 13.90
C LEU A 247 -10.91 10.26 15.00
N ILE A 248 -11.57 9.14 15.33
CA ILE A 248 -12.55 9.07 16.40
C ILE A 248 -11.93 9.48 17.75
N SER A 249 -10.75 8.96 18.07
CA SER A 249 -10.04 9.28 19.32
C SER A 249 -9.71 10.77 19.48
N LEU A 250 -9.63 11.49 18.36
CA LEU A 250 -9.40 12.95 18.33
C LEU A 250 -10.69 13.78 18.26
N GLY A 251 -11.86 13.10 18.26
CA GLY A 251 -13.17 13.75 18.24
C GLY A 251 -13.65 14.17 16.86
N ALA A 252 -13.08 13.65 15.79
CA ALA A 252 -13.62 13.79 14.44
C ALA A 252 -14.82 12.86 14.22
N LYS A 253 -15.70 13.20 13.29
CA LYS A 253 -16.86 12.41 12.90
C LYS A 253 -16.62 11.75 11.56
N VAL A 254 -16.31 10.45 11.55
CA VAL A 254 -16.13 9.68 10.31
C VAL A 254 -17.47 9.17 9.82
N VAL A 255 -17.81 9.44 8.56
CA VAL A 255 -19.13 9.13 7.99
C VAL A 255 -19.11 8.12 6.85
N THR A 256 -17.94 7.74 6.33
CA THR A 256 -17.84 6.74 5.26
C THR A 256 -16.70 5.75 5.49
N MET A 257 -16.87 4.53 5.00
CA MET A 257 -15.84 3.57 4.66
C MET A 257 -16.24 2.84 3.39
N SER A 258 -15.30 2.25 2.67
CA SER A 258 -15.57 1.59 1.39
C SER A 258 -14.81 0.28 1.22
N ASP A 259 -15.22 -0.51 0.25
CA ASP A 259 -14.41 -1.59 -0.32
C ASP A 259 -14.56 -1.62 -1.85
N SER A 260 -14.08 -2.70 -2.51
CA SER A 260 -14.14 -2.79 -3.98
C SER A 260 -15.55 -2.85 -4.56
N ASP A 261 -16.58 -3.10 -3.73
CA ASP A 261 -17.96 -3.29 -4.18
C ASP A 261 -18.81 -2.02 -3.96
N GLY A 262 -18.33 -1.07 -3.16
CA GLY A 262 -19.02 0.18 -2.88
C GLY A 262 -18.64 0.81 -1.55
N TYR A 263 -19.47 1.75 -1.07
CA TYR A 263 -19.22 2.44 0.20
C TYR A 263 -20.47 2.57 1.06
N ILE A 264 -20.26 2.72 2.35
CA ILE A 264 -21.29 3.11 3.32
C ILE A 264 -21.25 4.60 3.57
N TYR A 265 -22.43 5.20 3.79
CA TYR A 265 -22.57 6.55 4.33
C TYR A 265 -23.44 6.47 5.58
N ASP A 266 -22.82 6.74 6.72
CA ASP A 266 -23.44 6.75 8.04
C ASP A 266 -23.46 8.20 8.58
N PRO A 267 -24.59 8.93 8.44
CA PRO A 267 -24.67 10.33 8.84
C PRO A 267 -24.55 10.53 10.35
N ASP A 268 -24.79 9.49 11.16
CA ASP A 268 -24.62 9.53 12.62
C ASP A 268 -23.16 9.41 13.03
N GLY A 269 -22.31 8.93 12.12
CA GLY A 269 -20.89 8.70 12.31
C GLY A 269 -20.59 7.28 12.83
N ILE A 270 -19.37 6.86 12.53
CA ILE A 270 -18.80 5.59 13.00
C ILE A 270 -18.17 5.84 14.37
N ASP A 271 -18.74 5.27 15.42
CA ASP A 271 -18.22 5.28 16.78
C ASP A 271 -17.31 4.06 17.07
N GLU A 272 -16.79 3.95 18.29
CA GLU A 272 -15.92 2.84 18.69
C GLU A 272 -16.61 1.46 18.57
N LYS A 273 -17.93 1.38 18.90
CA LYS A 273 -18.70 0.14 18.81
C LYS A 273 -18.89 -0.29 17.36
N LYS A 274 -19.27 0.64 16.50
CA LYS A 274 -19.44 0.42 15.06
C LYS A 274 -18.10 0.05 14.41
N LEU A 275 -17.01 0.70 14.83
CA LEU A 275 -15.66 0.36 14.36
C LEU A 275 -15.23 -1.04 14.82
N ALA A 276 -15.52 -1.45 16.05
CA ALA A 276 -15.26 -2.80 16.53
C ALA A 276 -15.96 -3.86 15.67
N TYR A 277 -17.21 -3.63 15.30
CA TYR A 277 -17.92 -4.48 14.33
C TYR A 277 -17.18 -4.56 12.99
N ILE A 278 -16.67 -3.44 12.46
CA ILE A 278 -15.92 -3.44 11.20
C ILE A 278 -14.62 -4.25 11.34
N PHE A 279 -13.91 -4.14 12.47
CA PHE A 279 -12.73 -4.96 12.75
C PHE A 279 -13.06 -6.46 12.70
N GLU A 280 -14.13 -6.86 13.35
CA GLU A 280 -14.59 -8.25 13.37
C GLU A 280 -15.00 -8.71 11.96
N LEU A 281 -15.88 -7.94 11.30
CA LEU A 281 -16.37 -8.20 9.94
C LEU A 281 -15.21 -8.41 8.95
N LYS A 282 -14.21 -7.52 8.96
CA LYS A 282 -13.13 -7.54 7.96
C LYS A 282 -12.01 -8.50 8.29
N ASN A 283 -11.63 -8.62 9.57
CA ASN A 283 -10.43 -9.35 9.95
C ASN A 283 -10.74 -10.81 10.34
N LEU A 284 -11.92 -11.07 10.89
CA LEU A 284 -12.34 -12.44 11.26
C LEU A 284 -13.21 -13.08 10.17
N TYR A 285 -14.30 -12.44 9.79
CA TYR A 285 -15.26 -13.00 8.83
C TYR A 285 -14.89 -12.71 7.36
N ARG A 286 -14.01 -11.72 7.10
CA ARG A 286 -13.64 -11.29 5.74
C ARG A 286 -14.84 -10.84 4.90
N GLY A 287 -15.86 -10.33 5.57
CA GLY A 287 -17.10 -9.85 5.00
C GLY A 287 -16.94 -8.55 4.21
N ARG A 288 -18.03 -8.07 3.67
CA ARG A 288 -18.11 -6.85 2.87
C ARG A 288 -18.69 -5.70 3.69
N ILE A 289 -18.29 -4.47 3.33
CA ILE A 289 -18.76 -3.29 4.05
C ILE A 289 -20.30 -3.09 3.93
N ARG A 290 -20.95 -3.70 2.94
CA ARG A 290 -22.40 -3.76 2.80
C ARG A 290 -23.08 -4.32 4.06
N GLU A 291 -22.51 -5.35 4.68
CA GLU A 291 -23.03 -5.99 5.90
C GLU A 291 -23.11 -5.01 7.07
N TYR A 292 -22.21 -4.03 7.13
CA TYR A 292 -22.33 -2.93 8.10
C TYR A 292 -23.58 -2.08 7.85
N ALA A 293 -23.89 -1.78 6.58
CA ALA A 293 -25.09 -0.99 6.26
C ALA A 293 -26.39 -1.73 6.61
N GLU A 294 -26.40 -3.05 6.45
CA GLU A 294 -27.51 -3.93 6.84
C GLU A 294 -27.68 -3.95 8.36
N GLU A 295 -26.58 -4.07 9.13
CA GLU A 295 -26.59 -4.11 10.60
C GLU A 295 -27.02 -2.78 11.23
N TYR A 296 -26.52 -1.65 10.72
CA TYR A 296 -26.75 -0.33 11.31
C TYR A 296 -27.80 0.52 10.58
N GLY A 297 -28.41 0.01 9.52
CA GLY A 297 -29.48 0.70 8.78
C GLY A 297 -29.02 1.97 8.07
N CYS A 298 -27.76 2.08 7.68
CA CYS A 298 -27.23 3.24 6.97
C CYS A 298 -27.23 3.03 5.45
N LYS A 299 -26.93 4.08 4.69
CA LYS A 299 -26.91 4.05 3.23
C LYS A 299 -25.73 3.21 2.73
N TYR A 300 -25.97 2.32 1.78
CA TYR A 300 -24.95 1.66 0.96
C TYR A 300 -25.07 2.11 -0.50
N VAL A 301 -23.93 2.40 -1.13
CA VAL A 301 -23.85 2.78 -2.55
C VAL A 301 -22.96 1.79 -3.28
N GLU A 302 -23.60 0.93 -4.08
CA GLU A 302 -22.91 -0.08 -4.87
C GLU A 302 -22.08 0.53 -5.98
N GLY A 303 -20.85 0.04 -6.18
CA GLY A 303 -19.91 0.51 -7.22
C GLY A 303 -19.45 1.95 -7.06
N GLY A 304 -19.91 2.67 -6.01
CA GLY A 304 -19.59 4.07 -5.78
C GLY A 304 -18.28 4.28 -5.01
N ARG A 305 -17.76 5.51 -5.10
CA ARG A 305 -16.66 6.02 -4.26
C ARG A 305 -17.20 7.07 -3.28
N PRO A 306 -16.65 7.21 -2.07
CA PRO A 306 -17.23 8.09 -1.02
C PRO A 306 -16.99 9.58 -1.26
N TRP A 307 -16.36 9.93 -2.37
CA TRP A 307 -15.85 11.29 -2.62
C TRP A 307 -16.92 12.33 -2.93
N GLY A 308 -18.14 11.93 -3.29
CA GLY A 308 -19.29 12.81 -3.47
C GLY A 308 -20.02 13.19 -2.18
N GLU A 309 -19.75 12.53 -1.04
CA GLU A 309 -20.39 12.84 0.22
C GLU A 309 -19.83 14.12 0.87
N LYS A 310 -20.70 14.90 1.48
CA LYS A 310 -20.30 16.18 2.11
C LYS A 310 -19.40 15.94 3.32
N CYS A 311 -18.22 16.55 3.30
CA CYS A 311 -17.25 16.44 4.39
C CYS A 311 -16.38 17.70 4.51
N ASP A 312 -15.71 17.84 5.65
CA ASP A 312 -14.65 18.85 5.84
C ASP A 312 -13.29 18.30 5.37
N ILE A 313 -13.07 16.99 5.54
CA ILE A 313 -11.79 16.34 5.28
C ILE A 313 -12.02 15.03 4.54
N ALA A 314 -11.21 14.76 3.52
CA ALA A 314 -11.18 13.49 2.81
C ALA A 314 -9.87 12.75 3.05
N MET A 315 -9.97 11.48 3.45
CA MET A 315 -8.84 10.62 3.80
C MET A 315 -8.79 9.39 2.90
N PRO A 316 -8.10 9.49 1.73
CA PRO A 316 -7.85 8.31 0.89
C PRO A 316 -7.04 7.27 1.67
N SER A 317 -7.57 6.05 1.82
CA SER A 317 -6.98 5.00 2.65
C SER A 317 -7.10 3.60 2.03
N ALA A 318 -7.35 3.51 0.72
CA ALA A 318 -7.56 2.25 0.00
C ALA A 318 -6.45 1.95 -1.01
N THR A 319 -6.47 2.59 -2.18
CA THR A 319 -5.55 2.27 -3.28
C THR A 319 -4.98 3.52 -3.93
N GLN A 320 -3.90 3.34 -4.71
CA GLN A 320 -3.41 4.41 -5.59
C GLN A 320 -4.47 4.80 -6.62
N ASN A 321 -4.44 6.04 -7.09
CA ASN A 321 -5.33 6.60 -8.12
C ASN A 321 -6.84 6.43 -7.78
N GLU A 322 -7.19 6.50 -6.52
CA GLU A 322 -8.58 6.42 -6.07
C GLU A 322 -9.33 7.77 -6.09
N LEU A 323 -8.62 8.86 -6.32
CA LEU A 323 -9.14 10.19 -6.57
C LEU A 323 -8.73 10.63 -7.96
N ASP A 324 -9.63 11.23 -8.71
CA ASP A 324 -9.37 11.84 -10.02
C ASP A 324 -9.93 13.26 -10.11
N GLY A 325 -9.70 13.93 -11.26
CA GLY A 325 -10.14 15.30 -11.45
C GLY A 325 -11.66 15.50 -11.39
N ASP A 326 -12.44 14.48 -11.74
CA ASP A 326 -13.90 14.52 -11.66
C ASP A 326 -14.37 14.46 -10.19
N ASP A 327 -13.70 13.66 -9.37
CA ASP A 327 -13.93 13.63 -7.92
C ASP A 327 -13.63 14.98 -7.27
N GLU A 328 -12.60 15.70 -7.72
CA GLU A 328 -12.26 17.05 -7.25
C GLU A 328 -13.28 18.10 -7.67
N ILE A 329 -13.77 18.07 -8.91
CA ILE A 329 -14.76 19.00 -9.44
C ILE A 329 -16.09 18.83 -8.68
N GLY A 330 -16.52 17.60 -8.40
CA GLY A 330 -17.68 17.31 -7.58
C GLY A 330 -17.60 17.90 -6.17
N ARG A 331 -16.39 18.08 -5.63
CA ARG A 331 -16.10 18.69 -4.33
C ARG A 331 -15.96 20.22 -4.35
N ALA A 332 -15.78 20.83 -5.51
CA ALA A 332 -15.65 22.29 -5.63
C ALA A 332 -16.87 23.05 -5.11
N SER A 333 -18.01 22.37 -4.92
CA SER A 333 -19.21 22.89 -4.26
C SER A 333 -19.15 22.82 -2.73
N CYS A 334 -18.21 22.06 -2.14
CA CYS A 334 -17.95 22.01 -0.70
C CYS A 334 -16.83 23.01 -0.38
N ARG A 335 -17.17 24.13 0.24
CA ARG A 335 -16.22 25.16 0.67
C ARG A 335 -15.26 24.58 1.69
N GLU A 336 -14.01 24.52 1.34
CA GLU A 336 -12.74 24.23 2.04
C GLU A 336 -12.13 22.89 1.67
N ARG A 337 -11.03 23.02 0.90
CA ARG A 337 -10.15 21.91 0.54
C ARG A 337 -9.03 21.81 1.56
N VAL A 338 -8.89 20.68 2.18
CA VAL A 338 -7.64 20.22 2.81
C VAL A 338 -7.28 18.89 2.19
#